data_1c0cf2c8a87439f264827c6e3536bea2
#
_entry.id   1c0cf2c8a87439f264827c6e3536bea2
#
_cell.length_a   1.000
_cell.length_b   1.000
_cell.length_c   1.000
_cell.angle_alpha   90.00
_cell.angle_beta   90.00
_cell.angle_gamma   90.00
#
_symmetry.space_group_name_H-M   'P 1'
#
loop_
_entity.id
_entity.type
_entity.pdbx_description
1 polymer ?
#
loop_
_entity_poly.entity_id
_entity_poly.type
_entity_poly.pdbx_seq_one_letter_code
_entity_poly.pdbx_strand_id
1 'polypeptide(L)'
;YMRLGRKIIAYMVTRTFSGLLYEMDLRLRPNGQSGLLVSSESAFEQYQQQNAWTWEHQALIRARFVAGCDRVAKRFKQIRHAVLKQSRDSHALRKEVIEMREKMRSTLLNQKPGYFDLKHGVGGIVDIEFIVQFGVLENANNHPALLVYTDNIRLLDTLNKIGFLSDSQQKGLNEAYQAYRKASHHASLAENPKMVLVEEVEHHVQLVTSVWDEMIING
;
A
#
# COMPACT_ATOMS: atom_id res chain seq x y z
N TYR A 1 0.02 -7.22 27.67
CA TYR A 1 0.42 -6.76 26.33
C TYR A 1 -0.12 -5.36 26.02
N MET A 2 -1.38 -4.99 26.37
CA MET A 2 -1.93 -3.64 26.14
C MET A 2 -1.04 -2.52 26.75
N ARG A 3 -0.57 -2.68 27.99
CA ARG A 3 0.35 -1.70 28.63
C ARG A 3 1.67 -1.59 27.87
N LEU A 4 2.21 -2.71 27.39
CA LEU A 4 3.44 -2.72 26.58
C LEU A 4 3.23 -2.00 25.26
N GLY A 5 2.14 -2.29 24.54
CA GLY A 5 1.82 -1.60 23.29
C GLY A 5 1.72 -0.09 23.45
N ARG A 6 1.01 0.38 24.50
CA ARG A 6 0.93 1.81 24.83
C ARG A 6 2.29 2.44 25.11
N LYS A 7 3.18 1.73 25.85
CA LYS A 7 4.54 2.23 26.11
C LYS A 7 5.36 2.33 24.83
N ILE A 8 5.32 1.32 23.96
CA ILE A 8 6.02 1.33 22.68
C ILE A 8 5.59 2.57 21.85
N ILE A 9 4.27 2.77 21.72
CA ILE A 9 3.76 3.94 21.01
C ILE A 9 4.25 5.24 21.65
N ALA A 10 4.12 5.37 22.98
CA ALA A 10 4.55 6.57 23.68
C ALA A 10 6.04 6.87 23.41
N TYR A 11 6.92 5.87 23.44
CA TYR A 11 8.33 6.06 23.11
C TYR A 11 8.55 6.49 21.67
N MET A 12 7.82 5.89 20.71
CA MET A 12 7.99 6.19 19.28
C MET A 12 7.52 7.61 18.91
N VAL A 13 6.48 8.12 19.57
CA VAL A 13 5.93 9.47 19.30
C VAL A 13 6.47 10.55 20.24
N THR A 14 7.35 10.20 21.18
CA THR A 14 7.95 11.17 22.09
C THR A 14 8.91 12.08 21.31
N ARG A 15 8.69 13.39 21.45
CA ARG A 15 9.56 14.40 20.86
C ARG A 15 10.86 14.49 21.69
N THR A 16 11.97 14.23 21.03
CA THR A 16 13.32 14.36 21.60
C THR A 16 13.92 15.71 21.24
N PHE A 17 15.11 16.04 21.75
CA PHE A 17 15.86 17.23 21.33
C PHE A 17 16.18 17.22 19.83
N SER A 18 16.29 16.03 19.21
CA SER A 18 16.52 15.85 17.77
C SER A 18 15.23 15.78 16.94
N GLY A 19 14.07 16.04 17.55
CA GLY A 19 12.77 16.01 16.89
C GLY A 19 11.96 14.76 17.16
N LEU A 20 10.97 14.47 16.32
CA LEU A 20 10.15 13.26 16.34
C LEU A 20 10.80 12.16 15.53
N LEU A 21 10.91 10.97 16.13
CA LEU A 21 11.59 9.85 15.47
C LEU A 21 10.75 9.25 14.32
N TYR A 22 9.48 8.96 14.61
CA TYR A 22 8.53 8.40 13.65
C TYR A 22 7.11 8.84 13.96
N GLU A 23 6.32 9.08 12.92
CA GLU A 23 4.87 9.16 13.04
C GLU A 23 4.29 7.75 13.09
N MET A 24 3.43 7.49 14.08
CA MET A 24 2.78 6.18 14.27
C MET A 24 1.33 6.25 13.79
N ASP A 25 1.05 5.60 12.67
CA ASP A 25 -0.33 5.40 12.19
C ASP A 25 -0.86 4.05 12.67
N LEU A 26 -1.90 4.10 13.50
CA LEU A 26 -2.52 2.92 14.09
C LEU A 26 -3.87 2.56 13.45
N ARG A 27 -4.25 3.22 12.35
CA ARG A 27 -5.57 3.04 11.72
C ARG A 27 -5.73 1.69 11.04
N LEU A 28 -4.62 1.05 10.62
CA LEU A 28 -4.63 -0.23 9.91
C LEU A 28 -4.66 -1.47 10.84
N ARG A 29 -5.21 -1.35 12.04
CA ARG A 29 -5.46 -2.48 12.92
C ARG A 29 -6.91 -2.96 12.80
N PRO A 30 -7.26 -4.20 13.24
CA PRO A 30 -8.64 -4.68 13.25
C PRO A 30 -9.61 -3.68 13.87
N ASN A 31 -10.70 -3.39 13.19
CA ASN A 31 -11.70 -2.37 13.53
C ASN A 31 -11.16 -0.92 13.58
N GLY A 32 -10.04 -0.63 12.95
CA GLY A 32 -9.48 0.71 12.85
C GLY A 32 -9.29 1.40 14.20
N GLN A 33 -9.69 2.67 14.32
CA GLN A 33 -9.52 3.45 15.55
C GLN A 33 -10.37 2.96 16.73
N SER A 34 -11.51 2.32 16.49
CA SER A 34 -12.38 1.76 17.52
C SER A 34 -11.90 0.40 18.06
N GLY A 35 -10.98 -0.27 17.32
CA GLY A 35 -10.47 -1.57 17.71
C GLY A 35 -9.42 -1.54 18.82
N LEU A 36 -9.21 -2.70 19.44
CA LEU A 36 -8.17 -2.87 20.46
C LEU A 36 -6.78 -2.63 19.86
N LEU A 37 -5.90 -1.99 20.63
CA LEU A 37 -4.51 -1.74 20.22
C LEU A 37 -3.72 -3.04 19.98
N VAL A 38 -4.06 -4.09 20.71
CA VAL A 38 -3.42 -5.41 20.63
C VAL A 38 -4.52 -6.44 20.49
N SER A 39 -4.40 -7.33 19.51
CA SER A 39 -5.27 -8.48 19.29
C SER A 39 -4.50 -9.79 19.52
N SER A 40 -5.20 -10.87 19.88
CA SER A 40 -4.64 -12.20 19.83
C SER A 40 -4.46 -12.68 18.39
N GLU A 41 -3.59 -13.68 18.18
CA GLU A 41 -3.37 -14.29 16.86
C GLU A 41 -4.67 -14.82 16.24
N SER A 42 -5.48 -15.50 17.06
CA SER A 42 -6.77 -16.06 16.63
C SER A 42 -7.80 -14.97 16.30
N ALA A 43 -7.88 -13.92 17.11
CA ALA A 43 -8.80 -12.81 16.83
C ALA A 43 -8.39 -12.04 15.57
N PHE A 44 -7.08 -11.85 15.33
CA PHE A 44 -6.57 -11.25 14.12
C PHE A 44 -6.91 -12.10 12.88
N GLU A 45 -6.68 -13.43 12.96
CA GLU A 45 -7.01 -14.35 11.87
C GLU A 45 -8.50 -14.34 11.53
N GLN A 46 -9.35 -14.48 12.55
CA GLN A 46 -10.80 -14.46 12.37
C GLN A 46 -11.26 -13.14 11.73
N TYR A 47 -10.74 -12.02 12.22
CA TYR A 47 -11.06 -10.71 11.66
C TYR A 47 -10.69 -10.62 10.18
N GLN A 48 -9.45 -10.99 9.83
CA GLN A 48 -8.95 -10.91 8.46
C GLN A 48 -9.71 -11.85 7.50
N GLN A 49 -10.21 -12.97 7.99
CA GLN A 49 -10.96 -13.93 7.17
C GLN A 49 -12.45 -13.59 7.00
N GLN A 50 -13.07 -12.92 7.98
CA GLN A 50 -14.53 -12.81 8.05
C GLN A 50 -15.06 -11.36 8.02
N ASN A 51 -14.24 -10.39 8.46
CA ASN A 51 -14.73 -9.03 8.70
C ASN A 51 -13.90 -7.94 8.01
N ALA A 52 -12.68 -8.25 7.56
CA ALA A 52 -11.82 -7.27 6.95
C ALA A 52 -12.30 -6.90 5.55
N TRP A 53 -12.21 -5.62 5.23
CA TRP A 53 -12.51 -5.08 3.91
C TRP A 53 -11.35 -5.33 2.94
N THR A 54 -11.60 -5.30 1.64
CA THR A 54 -10.57 -5.46 0.61
C THR A 54 -9.40 -4.49 0.77
N TRP A 55 -9.66 -3.24 1.13
CA TRP A 55 -8.58 -2.27 1.38
C TRP A 55 -7.69 -2.63 2.60
N GLU A 56 -8.20 -3.38 3.58
CA GLU A 56 -7.37 -3.91 4.66
C GLU A 56 -6.49 -5.06 4.19
N HIS A 57 -6.99 -5.89 3.26
CA HIS A 57 -6.18 -6.89 2.58
C HIS A 57 -5.11 -6.25 1.68
N GLN A 58 -5.41 -5.13 1.01
CA GLN A 58 -4.40 -4.34 0.30
C GLN A 58 -3.28 -3.87 1.25
N ALA A 59 -3.65 -3.35 2.42
CA ALA A 59 -2.68 -2.96 3.44
C ALA A 59 -1.89 -4.18 3.99
N LEU A 60 -2.53 -5.35 4.11
CA LEU A 60 -1.89 -6.58 4.58
C LEU A 60 -0.78 -7.07 3.63
N ILE A 61 -0.83 -6.74 2.34
CA ILE A 61 0.24 -7.05 1.38
C ILE A 61 1.58 -6.45 1.86
N ARG A 62 1.54 -5.24 2.41
CA ARG A 62 2.72 -4.52 2.89
C ARG A 62 3.08 -4.80 4.35
N ALA A 63 2.22 -5.53 5.06
CA ALA A 63 2.45 -5.85 6.45
C ALA A 63 3.53 -6.92 6.62
N ARG A 64 4.42 -6.69 7.58
CA ARG A 64 5.48 -7.63 7.93
C ARG A 64 5.72 -7.66 9.43
N PHE A 65 6.26 -8.76 9.91
CA PHE A 65 6.80 -8.84 11.26
C PHE A 65 8.01 -7.90 11.43
N VAL A 66 8.06 -7.16 12.52
CA VAL A 66 9.13 -6.22 12.83
C VAL A 66 9.91 -6.65 14.07
N ALA A 67 9.20 -6.99 15.15
CA ALA A 67 9.82 -7.40 16.42
C ALA A 67 8.87 -8.29 17.21
N GLY A 68 9.43 -9.14 18.08
CA GLY A 68 8.70 -10.07 18.94
C GLY A 68 9.30 -11.47 18.91
N CYS A 69 8.52 -12.49 19.26
CA CYS A 69 9.00 -13.87 19.27
C CYS A 69 8.72 -14.58 17.91
N ASP A 70 9.58 -15.53 17.57
CA ASP A 70 9.51 -16.28 16.31
C ASP A 70 8.19 -17.04 16.11
N ARG A 71 7.58 -17.52 17.21
CA ARG A 71 6.29 -18.21 17.16
C ARG A 71 5.21 -17.28 16.58
N VAL A 72 5.12 -16.05 17.10
CA VAL A 72 4.16 -15.05 16.62
C VAL A 72 4.50 -14.62 15.19
N ALA A 73 5.79 -14.47 14.87
CA ALA A 73 6.25 -14.14 13.53
C ALA A 73 5.80 -15.18 12.49
N LYS A 74 6.04 -16.47 12.80
CA LYS A 74 5.61 -17.59 11.94
C LYS A 74 4.10 -17.63 11.79
N ARG A 75 3.36 -17.46 12.89
CA ARG A 75 1.89 -17.47 12.86
C ARG A 75 1.33 -16.30 12.04
N PHE A 76 1.85 -15.08 12.24
CA PHE A 76 1.48 -13.93 11.43
C PHE A 76 1.71 -14.18 9.92
N LYS A 77 2.86 -14.74 9.56
CA LYS A 77 3.16 -15.09 8.16
C LYS A 77 2.16 -16.09 7.59
N GLN A 78 1.80 -17.12 8.36
CA GLN A 78 0.80 -18.11 7.96
C GLN A 78 -0.57 -17.47 7.71
N ILE A 79 -1.05 -16.64 8.65
CA ILE A 79 -2.33 -15.93 8.51
C ILE A 79 -2.30 -15.01 7.29
N ARG A 80 -1.26 -14.17 7.17
CA ARG A 80 -1.08 -13.28 6.01
C ARG A 80 -1.15 -14.06 4.69
N HIS A 81 -0.43 -15.16 4.57
CA HIS A 81 -0.44 -15.99 3.37
C HIS A 81 -1.82 -16.61 3.10
N ALA A 82 -2.48 -17.14 4.13
CA ALA A 82 -3.82 -17.74 3.99
C ALA A 82 -4.85 -16.70 3.50
N VAL A 83 -4.83 -15.48 4.06
CA VAL A 83 -5.75 -14.40 3.68
C VAL A 83 -5.47 -13.90 2.26
N LEU A 84 -4.22 -13.65 1.90
CA LEU A 84 -3.86 -13.10 0.60
C LEU A 84 -4.02 -14.13 -0.53
N LYS A 85 -3.96 -15.43 -0.24
CA LYS A 85 -4.20 -16.52 -1.19
C LYS A 85 -5.67 -16.85 -1.44
N GLN A 86 -6.60 -16.21 -0.76
CA GLN A 86 -8.02 -16.44 -1.03
C GLN A 86 -8.35 -16.14 -2.49
N SER A 87 -9.11 -17.03 -3.12
CA SER A 87 -9.66 -16.78 -4.45
C SER A 87 -10.68 -15.63 -4.37
N ARG A 88 -10.59 -14.70 -5.30
CA ARG A 88 -11.47 -13.54 -5.38
C ARG A 88 -12.12 -13.47 -6.75
N ASP A 89 -13.34 -12.99 -6.78
CA ASP A 89 -13.98 -12.59 -8.03
C ASP A 89 -13.28 -11.33 -8.56
N SER A 90 -12.71 -11.41 -9.76
CA SER A 90 -11.91 -10.33 -10.35
C SER A 90 -12.73 -9.06 -10.58
N HIS A 91 -13.99 -9.20 -11.00
CA HIS A 91 -14.86 -8.05 -11.26
C HIS A 91 -15.26 -7.34 -9.94
N ALA A 92 -15.62 -8.10 -8.91
CA ALA A 92 -15.92 -7.54 -7.59
C ALA A 92 -14.69 -6.85 -6.99
N LEU A 93 -13.51 -7.50 -7.07
CA LEU A 93 -12.25 -6.92 -6.58
C LEU A 93 -11.91 -5.60 -7.27
N ARG A 94 -12.05 -5.53 -8.60
CA ARG A 94 -11.83 -4.30 -9.37
C ARG A 94 -12.73 -3.18 -8.92
N LYS A 95 -14.03 -3.45 -8.82
CA LYS A 95 -15.02 -2.47 -8.37
C LYS A 95 -14.65 -1.88 -7.01
N GLU A 96 -14.32 -2.73 -6.05
CA GLU A 96 -13.95 -2.28 -4.69
C GLU A 96 -12.65 -1.46 -4.68
N VAL A 97 -11.67 -1.83 -5.50
CA VAL A 97 -10.40 -1.09 -5.64
C VAL A 97 -10.65 0.29 -6.26
N ILE A 98 -11.48 0.39 -7.29
CA ILE A 98 -11.85 1.66 -7.92
C ILE A 98 -12.58 2.56 -6.92
N GLU A 99 -13.63 2.05 -6.27
CA GLU A 99 -14.42 2.81 -5.31
C GLU A 99 -13.55 3.34 -4.15
N MET A 100 -12.66 2.52 -3.62
CA MET A 100 -11.73 2.94 -2.56
C MET A 100 -10.77 4.03 -3.07
N ARG A 101 -10.22 3.87 -4.28
CA ARG A 101 -9.29 4.85 -4.84
C ARG A 101 -9.96 6.20 -5.08
N GLU A 102 -11.18 6.21 -5.61
CA GLU A 102 -11.95 7.44 -5.81
C GLU A 102 -12.29 8.11 -4.49
N LYS A 103 -12.69 7.34 -3.48
CA LYS A 103 -12.94 7.86 -2.14
C LYS A 103 -11.68 8.49 -1.52
N MET A 104 -10.53 7.86 -1.67
CA MET A 104 -9.25 8.43 -1.20
C MET A 104 -8.91 9.71 -1.96
N ARG A 105 -9.08 9.72 -3.28
CA ARG A 105 -8.78 10.87 -4.13
C ARG A 105 -9.67 12.07 -3.76
N SER A 106 -10.97 11.87 -3.66
CA SER A 106 -11.92 12.93 -3.31
C SER A 106 -11.64 13.59 -1.95
N THR A 107 -11.01 12.85 -1.01
CA THR A 107 -10.74 13.33 0.35
C THR A 107 -9.34 13.93 0.51
N LEU A 108 -8.34 13.41 -0.21
CA LEU A 108 -6.92 13.64 0.08
C LEU A 108 -6.17 14.39 -1.03
N LEU A 109 -6.76 14.54 -2.21
CA LEU A 109 -6.11 15.22 -3.34
C LEU A 109 -5.90 16.71 -3.04
N ASN A 110 -4.66 17.16 -3.15
CA ASN A 110 -4.32 18.57 -3.11
C ASN A 110 -4.35 19.14 -4.53
N GLN A 111 -5.19 20.14 -4.74
CA GLN A 111 -5.32 20.82 -6.04
C GLN A 111 -4.63 22.19 -6.00
N LYS A 112 -3.69 22.39 -6.91
CA LYS A 112 -3.03 23.68 -7.14
C LYS A 112 -2.78 23.83 -8.64
N PRO A 113 -3.25 24.90 -9.29
CA PRO A 113 -3.06 25.11 -10.73
C PRO A 113 -1.58 25.01 -11.13
N GLY A 114 -1.27 24.25 -12.18
CA GLY A 114 0.09 24.04 -12.69
C GLY A 114 0.94 23.05 -11.88
N TYR A 115 0.44 22.51 -10.76
CA TYR A 115 1.16 21.55 -9.93
C TYR A 115 0.45 20.20 -9.88
N PHE A 116 1.25 19.16 -9.76
CA PHE A 116 0.82 17.77 -9.61
C PHE A 116 1.05 17.27 -8.18
N ASP A 117 0.01 16.70 -7.55
CA ASP A 117 0.14 16.00 -6.27
C ASP A 117 0.78 14.64 -6.51
N LEU A 118 2.05 14.49 -6.12
CA LEU A 118 2.84 13.26 -6.31
C LEU A 118 2.18 12.02 -5.70
N LYS A 119 1.39 12.19 -4.64
CA LYS A 119 0.81 11.06 -3.90
C LYS A 119 -0.58 10.72 -4.39
N HIS A 120 -1.49 11.70 -4.43
CA HIS A 120 -2.92 11.46 -4.65
C HIS A 120 -3.40 11.89 -6.04
N GLY A 121 -2.57 12.56 -6.86
CA GLY A 121 -2.86 12.89 -8.24
C GLY A 121 -3.20 11.65 -9.07
N VAL A 122 -3.96 11.85 -10.18
CA VAL A 122 -4.21 10.78 -11.16
C VAL A 122 -2.89 10.40 -11.81
N GLY A 123 -2.52 9.11 -11.75
CA GLY A 123 -1.21 8.64 -12.19
C GLY A 123 -0.09 8.83 -11.14
N GLY A 124 -0.41 9.16 -9.88
CA GLY A 124 0.57 9.33 -8.79
C GLY A 124 0.95 8.04 -8.07
N ILE A 125 1.70 8.19 -6.97
CA ILE A 125 2.24 7.07 -6.18
C ILE A 125 1.15 6.07 -5.78
N VAL A 126 -0.01 6.56 -5.32
CA VAL A 126 -1.08 5.69 -4.82
C VAL A 126 -1.67 4.85 -5.95
N ASP A 127 -1.76 5.35 -7.19
CA ASP A 127 -2.25 4.56 -8.33
C ASP A 127 -1.29 3.39 -8.63
N ILE A 128 0.02 3.62 -8.59
CA ILE A 128 1.02 2.53 -8.72
C ILE A 128 0.86 1.51 -7.60
N GLU A 129 0.70 1.97 -6.35
CA GLU A 129 0.50 1.09 -5.19
C GLU A 129 -0.77 0.25 -5.33
N PHE A 130 -1.85 0.82 -5.85
CA PHE A 130 -3.12 0.12 -6.06
C PHE A 130 -3.04 -0.89 -7.21
N ILE A 131 -2.34 -0.57 -8.33
CA ILE A 131 -2.07 -1.53 -9.41
C ILE A 131 -1.33 -2.76 -8.85
N VAL A 132 -0.27 -2.53 -8.07
CA VAL A 132 0.49 -3.62 -7.43
C VAL A 132 -0.39 -4.44 -6.49
N GLN A 133 -1.17 -3.78 -5.64
CA GLN A 133 -2.02 -4.44 -4.66
C GLN A 133 -3.14 -5.24 -5.32
N PHE A 134 -3.77 -4.69 -6.36
CA PHE A 134 -4.76 -5.39 -7.17
C PHE A 134 -4.14 -6.65 -7.80
N GLY A 135 -3.02 -6.50 -8.51
CA GLY A 135 -2.34 -7.62 -9.15
C GLY A 135 -1.95 -8.74 -8.17
N VAL A 136 -1.51 -8.38 -6.94
CA VAL A 136 -1.23 -9.37 -5.89
C VAL A 136 -2.50 -10.07 -5.42
N LEU A 137 -3.58 -9.33 -5.11
CA LEU A 137 -4.82 -9.93 -4.60
C LEU A 137 -5.51 -10.82 -5.63
N GLU A 138 -5.41 -10.48 -6.91
CA GLU A 138 -5.99 -11.25 -8.00
C GLU A 138 -5.22 -12.55 -8.27
N ASN A 139 -3.88 -12.50 -8.19
CA ASN A 139 -3.02 -13.57 -8.67
C ASN A 139 -2.36 -14.43 -7.58
N ALA A 140 -2.34 -14.01 -6.31
CA ALA A 140 -1.60 -14.72 -5.25
C ALA A 140 -2.11 -16.14 -4.97
N ASN A 141 -3.35 -16.45 -5.32
CA ASN A 141 -3.89 -17.81 -5.21
C ASN A 141 -3.07 -18.80 -6.05
N ASN A 142 -2.77 -18.42 -7.30
CA ASN A 142 -2.06 -19.24 -8.27
C ASN A 142 -0.53 -19.02 -8.24
N HIS A 143 -0.08 -17.86 -7.76
CA HIS A 143 1.32 -17.44 -7.78
C HIS A 143 1.84 -17.07 -6.37
N PRO A 144 2.20 -18.07 -5.52
CA PRO A 144 2.69 -17.83 -4.16
C PRO A 144 3.93 -16.94 -4.06
N ALA A 145 4.68 -16.77 -5.14
CA ALA A 145 5.85 -15.89 -5.23
C ALA A 145 5.49 -14.42 -4.91
N LEU A 146 4.26 -13.99 -5.19
CA LEU A 146 3.74 -12.66 -4.88
C LEU A 146 3.65 -12.37 -3.37
N LEU A 147 3.73 -13.39 -2.52
CA LEU A 147 3.63 -13.24 -1.06
C LEU A 147 5.00 -13.10 -0.37
N VAL A 148 6.10 -13.24 -1.13
CA VAL A 148 7.47 -13.20 -0.59
C VAL A 148 7.87 -11.79 -0.19
N TYR A 149 7.55 -10.82 -1.03
CA TYR A 149 7.95 -9.43 -0.85
C TYR A 149 6.80 -8.57 -0.32
N THR A 150 7.18 -7.43 0.25
CA THR A 150 6.22 -6.44 0.79
C THR A 150 6.45 -5.04 0.24
N ASP A 151 7.42 -4.85 -0.64
CA ASP A 151 7.71 -3.57 -1.31
C ASP A 151 7.27 -3.58 -2.77
N ASN A 152 6.91 -2.41 -3.27
CA ASN A 152 6.33 -2.28 -4.59
C ASN A 152 7.30 -2.66 -5.71
N ILE A 153 8.60 -2.36 -5.58
CA ILE A 153 9.58 -2.60 -6.66
C ILE A 153 9.69 -4.10 -6.95
N ARG A 154 9.94 -4.91 -5.91
CA ARG A 154 10.03 -6.36 -6.06
C ARG A 154 8.70 -7.02 -6.42
N LEU A 155 7.58 -6.41 -5.99
CA LEU A 155 6.26 -6.89 -6.40
C LEU A 155 5.98 -6.58 -7.87
N LEU A 156 6.37 -5.41 -8.40
CA LEU A 156 6.30 -5.10 -9.85
C LEU A 156 7.10 -6.12 -10.66
N ASP A 157 8.33 -6.43 -10.22
CA ASP A 157 9.15 -7.47 -10.88
C ASP A 157 8.48 -8.86 -10.85
N THR A 158 7.82 -9.18 -9.75
CA THR A 158 7.15 -10.49 -9.62
C THR A 158 5.87 -10.53 -10.46
N LEU A 159 5.11 -9.44 -10.53
CA LEU A 159 3.93 -9.33 -11.39
C LEU A 159 4.28 -9.44 -12.88
N ASN A 160 5.41 -8.87 -13.29
CA ASN A 160 5.93 -9.04 -14.64
C ASN A 160 6.32 -10.51 -14.90
N LYS A 161 7.05 -11.17 -13.99
CA LYS A 161 7.47 -12.58 -14.13
C LYS A 161 6.31 -13.56 -14.29
N ILE A 162 5.14 -13.24 -13.73
CA ILE A 162 3.94 -14.08 -13.88
C ILE A 162 3.08 -13.69 -15.09
N GLY A 163 3.51 -12.68 -15.87
CA GLY A 163 2.81 -12.22 -17.07
C GLY A 163 1.63 -11.29 -16.81
N PHE A 164 1.45 -10.79 -15.56
CA PHE A 164 0.41 -9.80 -15.24
C PHE A 164 0.74 -8.43 -15.81
N LEU A 165 2.01 -8.01 -15.79
CA LEU A 165 2.52 -6.80 -16.41
C LEU A 165 3.49 -7.14 -17.55
N SER A 166 3.44 -6.40 -18.63
CA SER A 166 4.47 -6.42 -19.68
C SER A 166 5.80 -5.83 -19.18
N ASP A 167 6.90 -6.11 -19.89
CA ASP A 167 8.22 -5.56 -19.56
C ASP A 167 8.22 -4.01 -19.58
N SER A 168 7.52 -3.42 -20.55
CA SER A 168 7.42 -1.96 -20.67
C SER A 168 6.60 -1.34 -19.54
N GLN A 169 5.49 -1.96 -19.14
CA GLN A 169 4.67 -1.52 -18.01
C GLN A 169 5.44 -1.61 -16.69
N GLN A 170 6.06 -2.75 -16.43
CA GLN A 170 6.86 -2.96 -15.22
C GLN A 170 7.99 -1.92 -15.10
N LYS A 171 8.76 -1.73 -16.18
CA LYS A 171 9.85 -0.77 -16.21
C LYS A 171 9.35 0.65 -15.99
N GLY A 172 8.32 1.07 -16.73
CA GLY A 172 7.76 2.41 -16.62
C GLY A 172 7.15 2.72 -15.26
N LEU A 173 6.39 1.77 -14.66
CA LEU A 173 5.86 1.91 -13.31
C LEU A 173 6.98 2.02 -12.25
N ASN A 174 8.05 1.25 -12.42
CA ASN A 174 9.19 1.28 -11.51
C ASN A 174 9.92 2.64 -11.60
N GLU A 175 10.18 3.14 -12.80
CA GLU A 175 10.80 4.45 -13.03
C GLU A 175 9.94 5.58 -12.44
N ALA A 176 8.64 5.59 -12.72
CA ALA A 176 7.70 6.55 -12.17
C ALA A 176 7.67 6.51 -10.63
N TYR A 177 7.58 5.31 -10.04
CA TYR A 177 7.57 5.15 -8.60
C TYR A 177 8.83 5.69 -7.93
N GLN A 178 10.01 5.40 -8.49
CA GLN A 178 11.28 5.90 -7.98
C GLN A 178 11.40 7.42 -8.13
N ALA A 179 11.02 7.99 -9.28
CA ALA A 179 11.02 9.43 -9.53
C ALA A 179 10.13 10.17 -8.53
N TYR A 180 8.88 9.72 -8.36
CA TYR A 180 7.94 10.30 -7.40
C TYR A 180 8.41 10.18 -5.95
N ARG A 181 8.98 9.04 -5.58
CA ARG A 181 9.54 8.84 -4.23
C ARG A 181 10.70 9.78 -3.96
N LYS A 182 11.61 9.94 -4.92
CA LYS A 182 12.74 10.88 -4.84
C LYS A 182 12.25 12.31 -4.67
N ALA A 183 11.34 12.77 -5.51
CA ALA A 183 10.76 14.11 -5.43
C ALA A 183 10.02 14.34 -4.09
N SER A 184 9.22 13.35 -3.65
CA SER A 184 8.53 13.41 -2.35
C SER A 184 9.48 13.48 -1.15
N HIS A 185 10.63 12.79 -1.20
CA HIS A 185 11.67 12.87 -0.16
C HIS A 185 12.32 14.25 -0.13
N HIS A 186 12.67 14.81 -1.30
CA HIS A 186 13.25 16.15 -1.38
C HIS A 186 12.27 17.20 -0.85
N ALA A 187 10.99 17.12 -1.22
CA ALA A 187 9.97 18.01 -0.68
C ALA A 187 9.84 17.90 0.85
N SER A 188 9.87 16.67 1.38
CA SER A 188 9.80 16.44 2.84
C SER A 188 11.01 17.01 3.58
N LEU A 189 12.23 16.88 3.03
CA LEU A 189 13.44 17.45 3.63
C LEU A 189 13.44 18.99 3.60
N ALA A 190 12.81 19.56 2.58
CA ALA A 190 12.66 21.01 2.44
C ALA A 190 11.41 21.56 3.15
N GLU A 191 10.66 20.72 3.88
CA GLU A 191 9.37 21.05 4.51
C GLU A 191 8.33 21.64 3.54
N ASN A 192 8.44 21.29 2.26
CA ASN A 192 7.55 21.71 1.19
C ASN A 192 6.40 20.72 0.96
N PRO A 193 5.27 21.18 0.40
CA PRO A 193 4.21 20.30 -0.09
C PRO A 193 4.77 19.28 -1.10
N LYS A 194 4.23 18.05 -1.08
CA LYS A 194 4.63 16.96 -2.01
C LYS A 194 4.00 17.17 -3.39
N MET A 195 4.30 18.31 -3.99
CA MET A 195 3.81 18.74 -5.29
C MET A 195 4.99 19.18 -6.16
N VAL A 196 4.88 18.92 -7.46
CA VAL A 196 5.86 19.31 -8.50
C VAL A 196 5.12 19.98 -9.65
N LEU A 197 5.85 20.66 -10.55
CA LEU A 197 5.23 21.15 -11.79
C LEU A 197 4.75 19.97 -12.64
N VAL A 198 3.59 20.12 -13.26
CA VAL A 198 3.00 19.06 -14.12
C VAL A 198 3.99 18.63 -15.19
N GLU A 199 4.69 19.57 -15.82
CA GLU A 199 5.66 19.36 -16.90
C GLU A 199 6.79 18.41 -16.50
N GLU A 200 7.21 18.40 -15.23
CA GLU A 200 8.30 17.55 -14.72
C GLU A 200 7.95 16.07 -14.69
N VAL A 201 6.66 15.75 -14.65
CA VAL A 201 6.17 14.38 -14.41
C VAL A 201 5.16 13.89 -15.44
N GLU A 202 4.81 14.71 -16.43
CA GLU A 202 3.75 14.43 -17.41
C GLU A 202 3.90 13.05 -18.06
N HIS A 203 5.11 12.69 -18.50
CA HIS A 203 5.39 11.39 -19.09
C HIS A 203 5.05 10.22 -18.14
N HIS A 204 5.45 10.34 -16.87
CA HIS A 204 5.15 9.32 -15.88
C HIS A 204 3.66 9.24 -15.56
N VAL A 205 2.99 10.40 -15.47
CA VAL A 205 1.54 10.47 -15.22
C VAL A 205 0.78 9.78 -16.34
N GLN A 206 1.08 10.07 -17.61
CA GLN A 206 0.45 9.45 -18.77
C GLN A 206 0.64 7.93 -18.77
N LEU A 207 1.85 7.44 -18.51
CA LEU A 207 2.15 6.02 -18.45
C LEU A 207 1.36 5.33 -17.32
N VAL A 208 1.42 5.85 -16.10
CA VAL A 208 0.72 5.24 -14.95
C VAL A 208 -0.78 5.22 -15.18
N THR A 209 -1.35 6.30 -15.72
CA THR A 209 -2.79 6.39 -16.05
C THR A 209 -3.16 5.35 -17.11
N SER A 210 -2.36 5.22 -18.17
CA SER A 210 -2.60 4.21 -19.21
C SER A 210 -2.59 2.79 -18.64
N VAL A 211 -1.64 2.47 -17.78
CA VAL A 211 -1.58 1.14 -17.13
C VAL A 211 -2.76 0.94 -16.17
N TRP A 212 -3.16 1.97 -15.43
CA TRP A 212 -4.34 1.92 -14.59
C TRP A 212 -5.59 1.59 -15.40
N ASP A 213 -5.81 2.31 -16.49
CA ASP A 213 -6.98 2.11 -17.35
C ASP A 213 -7.01 0.71 -17.97
N GLU A 214 -5.86 0.23 -18.43
CA GLU A 214 -5.74 -1.11 -19.02
C GLU A 214 -5.99 -2.21 -17.99
N MET A 215 -5.36 -2.14 -16.80
CA MET A 215 -5.36 -3.24 -15.83
C MET A 215 -6.58 -3.22 -14.90
N ILE A 216 -7.12 -2.05 -14.61
CA ILE A 216 -8.15 -1.89 -13.58
C ILE A 216 -9.51 -1.46 -14.16
N ILE A 217 -9.53 -0.59 -15.18
CA ILE A 217 -10.82 -0.14 -15.75
C ILE A 217 -11.32 -1.09 -16.82
N ASN A 218 -10.45 -1.50 -17.75
CA ASN A 218 -10.82 -2.22 -18.98
C ASN A 218 -10.49 -3.73 -18.95
N GLY A 219 -9.76 -4.19 -17.94
CA GLY A 219 -9.27 -5.56 -17.85
C GLY A 219 -10.31 -6.60 -17.40
#